data_39695d73906c1640c0086efcd3a29dd7
#
_entry.id   39695d73906c1640c0086efcd3a29dd7
#
_cell.length_a   1.000
_cell.length_b   1.000
_cell.length_c   1.000
_cell.angle_alpha   90.00
_cell.angle_beta   90.00
_cell.angle_gamma   90.00
#
_symmetry.space_group_name_H-M   'P 1'
#
loop_
_entity.id
_entity.type
_entity.pdbx_description
1 polymer ?
#
loop_
_entity_poly.entity_id
_entity_poly.type
_entity_poly.pdbx_seq_one_letter_code
_entity_poly.pdbx_strand_id
1 'polypeptide(L)'
;STLCEAGIDFIKDDELQADGPSCPFDDRVRAVSRVIDENAQRTGKRVMYAFNLTGEIDEMRRRHDLLVEQGATCLMVSLNSVGLTGMIELGRFTQLPIHAHRNGWGYLSRAPGLGWNYRAWHKLWRLAGVDHLHVNGLANKFSEPDDSVIASARACLTPLFPHRADTVMPVFSSGQTV
;
A
#
# COMPACT_ATOMS: atom_id res chain seq x y z
N SER A 1 1.43 -19.83 -2.91
CA SER A 1 0.46 -20.82 -2.37
C SER A 1 0.48 -20.85 -0.85
N THR A 2 1.63 -21.01 -0.20
CA THR A 2 1.76 -21.17 1.27
C THR A 2 1.02 -20.09 2.09
N LEU A 3 1.12 -18.81 1.71
CA LEU A 3 0.41 -17.74 2.41
C LEU A 3 -1.11 -17.85 2.24
N CYS A 4 -1.59 -18.20 1.05
CA CYS A 4 -3.02 -18.41 0.82
C CYS A 4 -3.54 -19.60 1.64
N GLU A 5 -2.77 -20.68 1.72
CA GLU A 5 -3.10 -21.88 2.51
C GLU A 5 -3.14 -21.60 4.01
N ALA A 6 -2.30 -20.67 4.49
CA ALA A 6 -2.31 -20.20 5.87
C ALA A 6 -3.56 -19.36 6.23
N GLY A 7 -4.42 -19.07 5.28
CA GLY A 7 -5.69 -18.35 5.50
C GLY A 7 -5.56 -16.83 5.61
N ILE A 8 -4.47 -16.24 5.14
CA ILE A 8 -4.25 -14.80 5.17
C ILE A 8 -5.27 -14.06 4.29
N ASP A 9 -5.66 -12.83 4.67
CA ASP A 9 -6.65 -12.03 3.95
C ASP A 9 -6.02 -11.05 2.97
N PHE A 10 -4.83 -10.55 3.30
CA PHE A 10 -4.14 -9.52 2.53
C PHE A 10 -2.65 -9.84 2.38
N ILE A 11 -2.16 -9.71 1.16
CA ILE A 11 -0.73 -9.85 0.80
C ILE A 11 -0.35 -8.62 -0.03
N LYS A 12 0.86 -8.13 0.12
CA LYS A 12 1.42 -7.09 -0.75
C LYS A 12 2.77 -7.50 -1.31
N ASP A 13 3.13 -6.96 -2.46
CA ASP A 13 4.52 -6.99 -2.94
C ASP A 13 5.46 -6.28 -1.96
N ASP A 14 6.74 -6.60 -2.00
CA ASP A 14 7.77 -5.78 -1.38
C ASP A 14 7.81 -4.40 -2.04
N GLU A 15 8.05 -3.35 -1.26
CA GLU A 15 8.07 -1.98 -1.74
C GLU A 15 9.22 -1.68 -2.72
N LEU A 16 10.25 -2.51 -2.74
CA LEU A 16 11.37 -2.43 -3.68
C LEU A 16 11.15 -3.29 -4.93
N GLN A 17 10.14 -4.16 -4.92
CA GLN A 17 9.82 -5.09 -6.00
C GLN A 17 8.83 -4.43 -6.97
N ALA A 18 9.25 -3.41 -7.70
CA ALA A 18 8.43 -2.79 -8.74
C ALA A 18 8.52 -3.58 -10.07
N ASP A 19 9.68 -3.56 -10.72
CA ASP A 19 9.90 -4.23 -12.00
C ASP A 19 11.39 -4.59 -12.17
N GLY A 20 11.86 -5.54 -11.39
CA GLY A 20 13.25 -6.01 -11.47
C GLY A 20 13.45 -7.07 -12.54
N PRO A 21 14.66 -7.17 -13.13
CA PRO A 21 14.94 -8.13 -14.19
C PRO A 21 14.80 -9.59 -13.76
N SER A 22 14.98 -9.88 -12.47
CA SER A 22 14.80 -11.22 -11.90
C SER A 22 13.34 -11.59 -11.64
N CYS A 23 12.45 -10.62 -11.64
CA CYS A 23 11.02 -10.79 -11.40
C CYS A 23 10.24 -9.67 -12.11
N PRO A 24 10.13 -9.74 -13.44
CA PRO A 24 9.40 -8.75 -14.21
C PRO A 24 7.96 -8.60 -13.73
N PHE A 25 7.44 -7.37 -13.76
CA PHE A 25 6.10 -7.05 -13.27
C PHE A 25 5.03 -7.94 -13.91
N ASP A 26 5.02 -8.02 -15.23
CA ASP A 26 4.02 -8.75 -16.00
C ASP A 26 3.98 -10.24 -15.65
N ASP A 27 5.15 -10.86 -15.53
CA ASP A 27 5.28 -12.28 -15.19
C ASP A 27 4.81 -12.55 -13.75
N ARG A 28 5.17 -11.64 -12.82
CA ARG A 28 4.72 -11.71 -11.42
C ARG A 28 3.19 -11.59 -11.33
N VAL A 29 2.60 -10.63 -12.02
CA VAL A 29 1.15 -10.44 -12.02
C VAL A 29 0.44 -11.68 -12.49
N ARG A 30 0.82 -12.24 -13.66
CA ARG A 30 0.20 -13.46 -14.19
C ARG A 30 0.36 -14.67 -13.26
N ALA A 31 1.57 -14.85 -12.70
CA ALA A 31 1.84 -15.98 -11.81
C ALA A 31 1.07 -15.88 -10.49
N VAL A 32 1.03 -14.71 -9.87
CA VAL A 32 0.35 -14.51 -8.59
C VAL A 32 -1.16 -14.53 -8.75
N SER A 33 -1.72 -13.89 -9.79
CA SER A 33 -3.16 -13.90 -10.06
C SER A 33 -3.67 -15.33 -10.24
N ARG A 34 -2.95 -16.15 -11.01
CA ARG A 34 -3.28 -17.58 -11.16
C ARG A 34 -3.35 -18.31 -9.83
N VAL A 35 -2.36 -18.13 -8.94
CA VAL A 35 -2.35 -18.78 -7.62
C VAL A 35 -3.53 -18.32 -6.75
N ILE A 36 -3.89 -17.03 -6.82
CA ILE A 36 -5.03 -16.48 -6.09
C ILE A 36 -6.34 -17.07 -6.61
N ASP A 37 -6.49 -17.17 -7.94
CA ASP A 37 -7.67 -17.72 -8.56
C ASP A 37 -7.85 -19.21 -8.26
N GLU A 38 -6.79 -20.01 -8.37
CA GLU A 38 -6.80 -21.43 -8.00
C GLU A 38 -7.16 -21.62 -6.52
N ASN A 39 -6.62 -20.76 -5.62
CA ASN A 39 -7.00 -20.80 -4.21
C ASN A 39 -8.47 -20.43 -4.01
N ALA A 40 -8.97 -19.40 -4.69
CA ALA A 40 -10.35 -18.96 -4.58
C ALA A 40 -11.33 -20.04 -5.09
N GLN A 41 -11.00 -20.70 -6.19
CA GLN A 41 -11.80 -21.83 -6.72
C GLN A 41 -11.85 -23.00 -5.74
N ARG A 42 -10.73 -23.31 -5.09
CA ARG A 42 -10.63 -24.43 -4.15
C ARG A 42 -11.28 -24.15 -2.80
N THR A 43 -11.21 -22.92 -2.29
CA THR A 43 -11.57 -22.59 -0.90
C THR A 43 -12.78 -21.66 -0.77
N GLY A 44 -13.22 -21.04 -1.85
CA GLY A 44 -14.20 -19.96 -1.84
C GLY A 44 -13.66 -18.61 -1.33
N LYS A 45 -12.39 -18.55 -0.90
CA LYS A 45 -11.75 -17.36 -0.36
C LYS A 45 -10.78 -16.72 -1.36
N ARG A 46 -11.10 -15.50 -1.81
CA ARG A 46 -10.20 -14.71 -2.66
C ARG A 46 -9.30 -13.82 -1.76
N VAL A 47 -8.01 -14.06 -1.78
CA VAL A 47 -7.02 -13.26 -1.05
C VAL A 47 -6.82 -11.93 -1.78
N MET A 48 -6.86 -10.81 -1.07
CA MET A 48 -6.50 -9.51 -1.64
C MET A 48 -4.98 -9.43 -1.81
N TYR A 49 -4.52 -9.07 -3.01
CA TYR A 49 -3.10 -8.90 -3.29
C TYR A 49 -2.82 -7.52 -3.88
N ALA A 50 -1.94 -6.77 -3.24
CA ALA A 50 -1.52 -5.44 -3.68
C ALA A 50 -0.22 -5.51 -4.49
N PHE A 51 -0.34 -5.41 -5.81
CA PHE A 51 0.79 -5.40 -6.74
C PHE A 51 1.46 -4.03 -6.78
N ASN A 52 2.78 -4.01 -6.69
CA ASN A 52 3.56 -2.77 -6.66
C ASN A 52 3.72 -2.16 -8.06
N LEU A 53 2.94 -1.09 -8.31
CA LEU A 53 2.95 -0.34 -9.58
C LEU A 53 4.03 0.74 -9.64
N THR A 54 4.70 1.06 -8.55
CA THR A 54 5.62 2.20 -8.46
C THR A 54 6.49 2.33 -9.72
N GLY A 55 6.41 3.48 -10.38
CA GLY A 55 7.08 3.78 -11.64
C GLY A 55 6.69 5.16 -12.16
N GLU A 56 7.08 5.44 -13.40
CA GLU A 56 6.64 6.62 -14.14
C GLU A 56 5.12 6.54 -14.44
N ILE A 57 4.49 7.67 -14.69
CA ILE A 57 3.02 7.76 -14.86
C ILE A 57 2.52 6.83 -15.97
N ASP A 58 3.17 6.83 -17.12
CA ASP A 58 2.75 6.00 -18.25
C ASP A 58 2.94 4.49 -17.95
N GLU A 59 4.01 4.14 -17.23
CA GLU A 59 4.23 2.77 -16.76
C GLU A 59 3.19 2.35 -15.72
N MET A 60 2.85 3.23 -14.79
CA MET A 60 1.79 2.94 -13.83
C MET A 60 0.44 2.70 -14.52
N ARG A 61 0.14 3.45 -15.58
CA ARG A 61 -1.07 3.29 -16.37
C ARG A 61 -1.09 1.94 -17.09
N ARG A 62 -0.02 1.60 -17.80
CA ARG A 62 0.14 0.30 -18.48
C ARG A 62 0.00 -0.88 -17.50
N ARG A 63 0.68 -0.78 -16.36
CA ARG A 63 0.65 -1.81 -15.31
C ARG A 63 -0.73 -1.94 -14.68
N HIS A 64 -1.42 -0.83 -14.45
CA HIS A 64 -2.79 -0.82 -13.97
C HIS A 64 -3.73 -1.57 -14.93
N ASP A 65 -3.64 -1.30 -16.24
CA ASP A 65 -4.47 -1.94 -17.24
C ASP A 65 -4.26 -3.47 -17.24
N LEU A 66 -3.01 -3.92 -17.12
CA LEU A 66 -2.71 -5.35 -16.94
C LEU A 66 -3.32 -5.91 -15.66
N LEU A 67 -3.27 -5.18 -14.53
CA LEU A 67 -3.90 -5.63 -13.28
C LEU A 67 -5.40 -5.82 -13.45
N VAL A 68 -6.09 -4.88 -14.09
CA VAL A 68 -7.53 -4.98 -14.37
C VAL A 68 -7.82 -6.17 -15.27
N GLU A 69 -7.04 -6.36 -16.33
CA GLU A 69 -7.17 -7.52 -17.25
C GLU A 69 -7.01 -8.85 -16.51
N GLN A 70 -6.08 -8.93 -15.57
CA GLN A 70 -5.81 -10.14 -14.77
C GLN A 70 -6.72 -10.27 -13.54
N GLY A 71 -7.74 -9.43 -13.39
CA GLY A 71 -8.69 -9.48 -12.28
C GLY A 71 -8.07 -9.24 -10.90
N ALA A 72 -7.01 -8.45 -10.83
CA ALA A 72 -6.37 -8.07 -9.56
C ALA A 72 -7.34 -7.35 -8.62
N THR A 73 -7.10 -7.44 -7.33
CA THR A 73 -8.00 -6.91 -6.29
C THR A 73 -7.49 -5.66 -5.60
N CYS A 74 -6.21 -5.33 -5.76
CA CYS A 74 -5.58 -4.18 -5.14
C CYS A 74 -4.29 -3.82 -5.88
N LEU A 75 -3.88 -2.58 -5.78
CA LEU A 75 -2.57 -2.13 -6.23
C LEU A 75 -1.81 -1.45 -5.08
N MET A 76 -0.49 -1.38 -5.19
CA MET A 76 0.36 -0.67 -4.23
C MET A 76 1.23 0.35 -4.95
N VAL A 77 1.51 1.47 -4.29
CA VAL A 77 2.53 2.44 -4.71
C VAL A 77 3.35 2.93 -3.51
N SER A 78 4.63 3.16 -3.74
CA SER A 78 5.52 3.85 -2.80
C SER A 78 5.30 5.36 -2.93
N LEU A 79 4.56 5.95 -1.99
CA LEU A 79 4.07 7.33 -2.06
C LEU A 79 5.18 8.36 -2.28
N ASN A 80 6.30 8.24 -1.55
CA ASN A 80 7.40 9.18 -1.66
C ASN A 80 8.16 9.06 -3.00
N SER A 81 8.02 7.93 -3.69
CA SER A 81 8.63 7.71 -5.01
C SER A 81 7.76 8.27 -6.13
N VAL A 82 6.46 8.00 -6.10
CA VAL A 82 5.54 8.50 -7.15
C VAL A 82 5.19 9.97 -6.96
N GLY A 83 5.29 10.49 -5.75
CA GLY A 83 4.96 11.87 -5.41
C GLY A 83 3.46 12.17 -5.48
N LEU A 84 3.10 13.37 -5.04
CA LEU A 84 1.69 13.77 -4.97
C LEU A 84 1.04 13.86 -6.35
N THR A 85 1.75 14.37 -7.34
CA THR A 85 1.25 14.47 -8.73
C THR A 85 0.97 13.08 -9.32
N GLY A 86 1.91 12.13 -9.17
CA GLY A 86 1.71 10.76 -9.62
C GLY A 86 0.54 10.07 -8.93
N MET A 87 0.38 10.31 -7.63
CA MET A 87 -0.74 9.75 -6.85
C MET A 87 -2.10 10.32 -7.28
N ILE A 88 -2.19 11.63 -7.49
CA ILE A 88 -3.41 12.28 -7.97
C ILE A 88 -3.79 11.76 -9.37
N GLU A 89 -2.80 11.61 -10.25
CA GLU A 89 -3.05 11.06 -11.59
C GLU A 89 -3.49 9.60 -11.54
N LEU A 90 -2.85 8.76 -10.70
CA LEU A 90 -3.29 7.39 -10.48
C LEU A 90 -4.74 7.34 -9.99
N GLY A 91 -5.12 8.19 -9.03
CA GLY A 91 -6.48 8.28 -8.51
C GLY A 91 -7.55 8.67 -9.55
N ARG A 92 -7.15 9.29 -10.67
CA ARG A 92 -8.08 9.66 -11.74
C ARG A 92 -8.49 8.50 -12.63
N PHE A 93 -7.64 7.50 -12.79
CA PHE A 93 -7.91 6.40 -13.71
C PHE A 93 -8.06 5.04 -13.02
N THR A 94 -7.60 4.90 -11.77
CA THR A 94 -7.66 3.59 -11.11
C THR A 94 -9.08 3.08 -10.88
N GLN A 95 -9.25 1.80 -11.10
CA GLN A 95 -10.45 1.03 -10.79
C GLN A 95 -10.23 0.09 -9.59
N LEU A 96 -9.03 0.11 -9.02
CA LEU A 96 -8.59 -0.77 -7.93
C LEU A 96 -8.30 0.02 -6.67
N PRO A 97 -8.57 -0.55 -5.49
CA PRO A 97 -8.13 0.04 -4.22
C PRO A 97 -6.61 0.24 -4.18
N ILE A 98 -6.19 1.34 -3.59
CA ILE A 98 -4.78 1.75 -3.50
C ILE A 98 -4.24 1.48 -2.10
N HIS A 99 -3.31 0.53 -2.00
CA HIS A 99 -2.47 0.35 -0.82
C HIS A 99 -1.27 1.30 -0.90
N ALA A 100 -1.24 2.30 -0.03
CA ALA A 100 -0.23 3.35 -0.03
C ALA A 100 0.92 3.01 0.91
N HIS A 101 2.10 2.70 0.35
CA HIS A 101 3.29 2.38 1.11
C HIS A 101 4.12 3.63 1.38
N ARG A 102 4.57 3.79 2.63
CA ARG A 102 5.36 4.95 3.07
C ARG A 102 6.87 4.75 2.92
N ASN A 103 7.33 3.94 1.97
CA ASN A 103 8.75 3.74 1.71
C ASN A 103 9.50 5.08 1.68
N GLY A 104 10.68 5.14 2.29
CA GLY A 104 11.42 6.40 2.44
C GLY A 104 10.97 7.31 3.59
N TRP A 105 9.93 6.96 4.37
CA TRP A 105 9.47 7.77 5.51
C TRP A 105 10.60 8.14 6.47
N GLY A 106 11.56 7.25 6.65
CA GLY A 106 12.69 7.48 7.56
C GLY A 106 13.50 8.73 7.24
N TYR A 107 13.69 9.09 5.97
CA TYR A 107 14.43 10.32 5.66
C TYR A 107 13.63 11.59 5.96
N LEU A 108 12.29 11.50 5.95
CA LEU A 108 11.38 12.59 6.26
C LEU A 108 11.20 12.82 7.77
N SER A 109 11.61 11.87 8.62
CA SER A 109 11.26 11.88 10.04
C SER A 109 12.42 11.75 11.02
N ARG A 110 13.63 11.40 10.54
CA ARG A 110 14.77 11.12 11.45
C ARG A 110 15.41 12.35 12.07
N ALA A 111 15.35 13.50 11.40
CA ALA A 111 15.97 14.72 11.91
C ALA A 111 15.02 15.41 12.90
N PRO A 112 15.45 15.64 14.17
CA PRO A 112 14.55 16.22 15.18
C PRO A 112 14.05 17.64 14.85
N GLY A 113 14.81 18.40 14.10
CA GLY A 113 14.49 19.80 13.76
C GLY A 113 13.87 19.97 12.37
N LEU A 114 13.86 18.94 11.53
CA LEU A 114 13.36 18.98 10.16
C LEU A 114 12.60 17.70 9.84
N GLY A 115 11.49 17.83 9.17
CA GLY A 115 10.74 16.66 8.70
C GLY A 115 9.24 16.83 8.81
N TRP A 116 8.55 15.73 8.62
CA TRP A 116 7.11 15.69 8.60
C TRP A 116 6.57 14.96 9.84
N ASN A 117 5.52 15.52 10.43
CA ASN A 117 4.68 14.75 11.35
C ASN A 117 3.79 13.81 10.54
N TYR A 118 3.72 12.53 10.91
CA TYR A 118 2.94 11.53 10.18
C TYR A 118 1.45 11.91 10.06
N ARG A 119 0.85 12.45 11.13
CA ARG A 119 -0.57 12.86 11.12
C ARG A 119 -0.86 14.02 10.16
N ALA A 120 0.12 14.86 9.86
CA ALA A 120 0.00 15.88 8.82
C ALA A 120 0.21 15.27 7.42
N TRP A 121 1.26 14.46 7.27
CA TRP A 121 1.66 13.83 6.02
C TRP A 121 0.56 12.90 5.46
N HIS A 122 -0.03 12.04 6.28
CA HIS A 122 -1.04 11.09 5.81
C HIS A 122 -2.31 11.78 5.27
N LYS A 123 -2.65 12.99 5.74
CA LYS A 123 -3.81 13.73 5.27
C LYS A 123 -3.69 14.11 3.78
N LEU A 124 -2.50 14.46 3.32
CA LEU A 124 -2.26 14.77 1.91
C LEU A 124 -2.60 13.56 1.02
N TRP A 125 -2.17 12.39 1.42
CA TRP A 125 -2.38 11.16 0.67
C TRP A 125 -3.83 10.68 0.72
N ARG A 126 -4.51 10.87 1.85
CA ARG A 126 -5.96 10.63 1.95
C ARG A 126 -6.73 11.52 0.98
N LEU A 127 -6.38 12.79 0.89
CA LEU A 127 -6.98 13.73 -0.08
C LEU A 127 -6.63 13.37 -1.52
N ALA A 128 -5.51 12.70 -1.74
CA ALA A 128 -5.11 12.19 -3.06
C ALA A 128 -5.79 10.87 -3.46
N GLY A 129 -6.56 10.24 -2.55
CA GLY A 129 -7.42 9.09 -2.88
C GLY A 129 -6.87 7.72 -2.53
N VAL A 130 -6.00 7.59 -1.51
CA VAL A 130 -5.56 6.29 -1.00
C VAL A 130 -6.64 5.61 -0.17
N ASP A 131 -6.70 4.27 -0.21
CA ASP A 131 -7.65 3.44 0.53
C ASP A 131 -7.02 2.78 1.75
N HIS A 132 -5.81 2.26 1.61
CA HIS A 132 -5.00 1.72 2.70
C HIS A 132 -3.77 2.58 2.90
N LEU A 133 -3.37 2.82 4.14
CA LEU A 133 -2.18 3.60 4.44
C LEU A 133 -1.28 2.90 5.45
N HIS A 134 -0.03 2.74 5.08
CA HIS A 134 0.95 2.06 5.91
C HIS A 134 1.32 2.90 7.13
N VAL A 135 1.15 2.33 8.35
CA VAL A 135 1.62 2.86 9.62
C VAL A 135 2.69 1.95 10.22
N ASN A 136 3.41 2.37 11.25
CA ASN A 136 4.33 1.49 11.96
C ASN A 136 3.55 0.44 12.77
N GLY A 137 4.21 -0.69 13.10
CA GLY A 137 3.76 -1.60 14.14
C GLY A 137 4.18 -1.13 15.53
N LEU A 138 3.62 -1.72 16.56
CA LEU A 138 4.05 -1.53 17.95
C LEU A 138 5.38 -2.25 18.19
N ALA A 139 6.16 -1.79 19.16
CA ALA A 139 7.51 -2.28 19.44
C ALA A 139 8.37 -2.38 18.15
N ASN A 140 8.24 -1.39 17.28
CA ASN A 140 8.80 -1.44 15.94
C ASN A 140 10.32 -1.17 15.94
N LYS A 141 10.98 -1.57 14.84
CA LYS A 141 12.42 -1.35 14.61
C LYS A 141 12.82 0.10 14.31
N PHE A 142 11.86 1.00 14.21
CA PHE A 142 12.05 2.41 13.94
C PHE A 142 12.04 3.23 15.25
N SER A 143 12.40 4.49 15.18
CA SER A 143 12.45 5.39 16.34
C SER A 143 11.11 5.95 16.80
N GLU A 144 10.00 5.55 16.18
CA GLU A 144 8.67 6.03 16.54
C GLU A 144 8.13 5.29 17.78
N PRO A 145 7.75 5.99 18.86
CA PRO A 145 7.18 5.36 20.05
C PRO A 145 5.76 4.86 19.81
N ASP A 146 5.34 3.86 20.57
CA ASP A 146 4.08 3.14 20.39
C ASP A 146 2.82 4.04 20.50
N ASP A 147 2.84 5.01 21.41
CA ASP A 147 1.75 5.99 21.55
C ASP A 147 1.58 6.86 20.29
N SER A 148 2.68 7.22 19.62
CA SER A 148 2.65 7.90 18.33
C SER A 148 2.08 7.01 17.22
N VAL A 149 2.47 5.72 17.19
CA VAL A 149 1.92 4.73 16.25
C VAL A 149 0.41 4.59 16.43
N ILE A 150 -0.05 4.43 17.67
CA ILE A 150 -1.47 4.32 18.00
C ILE A 150 -2.23 5.59 17.57
N ALA A 151 -1.67 6.77 17.85
CA ALA A 151 -2.27 8.04 17.46
C ALA A 151 -2.35 8.18 15.93
N SER A 152 -1.33 7.72 15.21
CA SER A 152 -1.28 7.71 13.74
C SER A 152 -2.33 6.78 13.14
N ALA A 153 -2.46 5.56 13.67
CA ALA A 153 -3.47 4.61 13.23
C ALA A 153 -4.91 5.13 13.49
N ARG A 154 -5.16 5.67 14.67
CA ARG A 154 -6.46 6.29 14.99
C ARG A 154 -6.77 7.48 14.08
N ALA A 155 -5.77 8.29 13.75
CA ALA A 155 -5.96 9.40 12.84
C ALA A 155 -6.37 8.97 11.42
N CYS A 156 -5.95 7.81 10.95
CA CYS A 156 -6.40 7.23 9.68
C CYS A 156 -7.91 6.93 9.69
N LEU A 157 -8.44 6.47 10.82
CA LEU A 157 -9.86 6.12 11.01
C LEU A 157 -10.75 7.30 11.38
N THR A 158 -10.16 8.48 11.64
CA THR A 158 -10.92 9.68 11.97
C THR A 158 -11.22 10.47 10.69
N PRO A 159 -12.49 10.82 10.38
CA PRO A 159 -12.81 11.64 9.22
C PRO A 159 -12.06 12.98 9.24
N LEU A 160 -11.57 13.43 8.08
CA LEU A 160 -10.94 14.76 7.92
C LEU A 160 -12.01 15.85 7.86
N PHE A 161 -13.16 15.51 7.28
CA PHE A 161 -14.26 16.43 7.10
C PHE A 161 -15.56 15.84 7.63
N PRO A 162 -16.41 16.62 8.30
CA PRO A 162 -17.75 16.18 8.67
C PRO A 162 -18.53 15.72 7.42
N HIS A 163 -19.23 14.60 7.54
CA HIS A 163 -20.10 14.06 6.49
C HIS A 163 -19.39 13.51 5.22
N ARG A 164 -18.09 13.26 5.26
CA ARG A 164 -17.36 12.59 4.18
C ARG A 164 -16.85 11.23 4.65
N ALA A 165 -16.98 10.24 3.77
CA ALA A 165 -16.33 8.94 3.94
C ALA A 165 -14.88 9.05 3.45
N ASP A 166 -14.02 9.66 4.24
CA ASP A 166 -12.63 9.94 3.91
C ASP A 166 -11.64 9.28 4.88
N THR A 167 -12.08 8.25 5.57
CA THR A 167 -11.22 7.40 6.38
C THR A 167 -10.47 6.40 5.51
N VAL A 168 -9.28 6.01 5.95
CA VAL A 168 -8.47 4.99 5.29
C VAL A 168 -8.12 3.88 6.26
N MET A 169 -7.93 2.67 5.75
CA MET A 169 -7.52 1.52 6.56
C MET A 169 -6.04 1.65 6.93
N PRO A 170 -5.67 1.75 8.24
CA PRO A 170 -4.28 1.67 8.64
C PRO A 170 -3.78 0.23 8.51
N VAL A 171 -2.66 0.05 7.80
CA VAL A 171 -1.98 -1.24 7.67
C VAL A 171 -0.69 -1.19 8.49
N PHE A 172 -0.63 -1.98 9.54
CA PHE A 172 0.52 -2.02 10.44
C PHE A 172 1.70 -2.73 9.80
N SER A 173 2.87 -2.11 9.78
CA SER A 173 4.08 -2.78 9.36
C SER A 173 4.55 -3.76 10.44
N SER A 174 4.84 -4.98 10.05
CA SER A 174 5.60 -5.89 10.90
C SER A 174 7.03 -5.36 11.01
N GLY A 175 7.58 -5.37 12.16
CA GLY A 175 8.95 -4.89 12.33
C GLY A 175 9.43 -5.00 13.75
N GLN A 176 8.52 -5.41 14.60
CA GLN A 176 8.85 -5.74 15.97
C GLN A 176 9.64 -7.03 16.03
N THR A 177 10.61 -7.01 16.87
CA THR A 177 11.23 -8.25 17.37
C THR A 177 10.47 -8.68 18.61
N VAL A 178 10.25 -9.92 18.70
CA VAL A 178 9.78 -10.55 19.94
C VAL A 178 10.96 -10.70 20.89
#